data_b636fd90b3cd3da723085c923999e973
#
_entry.id   b636fd90b3cd3da723085c923999e973
#
_cell.length_a   1.000
_cell.length_b   1.000
_cell.length_c   1.000
_cell.angle_alpha   90.00
_cell.angle_beta   90.00
_cell.angle_gamma   90.00
#
_symmetry.space_group_name_H-M   'P 1'
#
loop_
_entity.id
_entity.type
_entity.pdbx_description
1 polymer ?
#
loop_
_entity_poly.entity_id
_entity_poly.type
_entity_poly.pdbx_seq_one_letter_code
_entity_poly.pdbx_strand_id
1 'polypeptide(L)'
;ASDVYKRQGFMYYVYGRPIEPTLKFFKDKWGKKLPDLAEANSTALKAGFNLGDTMETARNRYQVSKAPVQAGVYRKISGNEALVYGLVAGAKQSCRELLYAGYPITPASPILEGLSALKKFGVKTLQAEDEIAAMGMAIGASFAGDLSVVATSGPGMCLKSEFIGLASITELPVVIVDVQRGGPSTGLPTKTEQSDLLQSLYARHGDCPLPVLAAHSPSDCFDCAIEASRIALTYMTPVILLSDLYVANGAEPWKIPNVSDLPSIKTKFANPDEEFIVYKRDPETLARTQAIPG
;
A
#
# COMPACT_ATOMS: atom_id res chain seq x y z
N ALA A 1 -5.79 -18.47 22.04
CA ALA A 1 -5.88 -19.07 20.68
C ALA A 1 -7.12 -19.96 20.54
N SER A 2 -7.41 -20.82 21.52
CA SER A 2 -8.56 -21.75 21.46
C SER A 2 -9.93 -21.05 21.32
N ASP A 3 -10.14 -19.92 21.99
CA ASP A 3 -11.40 -19.19 21.93
C ASP A 3 -11.68 -18.58 20.56
N VAL A 4 -10.64 -18.14 19.86
CA VAL A 4 -10.78 -17.59 18.49
C VAL A 4 -11.29 -18.68 17.55
N TYR A 5 -10.66 -19.87 17.56
CA TYR A 5 -11.05 -20.95 16.67
C TYR A 5 -12.38 -21.59 17.05
N LYS A 6 -12.74 -21.58 18.34
CA LYS A 6 -14.08 -22.00 18.80
C LYS A 6 -15.17 -21.08 18.22
N ARG A 7 -14.97 -19.75 18.31
CA ARG A 7 -15.89 -18.77 17.70
C ARG A 7 -15.94 -18.92 16.18
N GLN A 8 -14.79 -19.14 15.53
CA GLN A 8 -14.71 -19.39 14.09
C GLN A 8 -15.50 -20.63 13.68
N GLY A 9 -15.39 -21.72 14.43
CA GLY A 9 -16.16 -22.95 14.19
C GLY A 9 -17.66 -22.71 14.27
N PHE A 10 -18.12 -21.99 15.29
CA PHE A 10 -19.52 -21.59 15.41
C PHE A 10 -19.98 -20.75 14.21
N MET A 11 -19.19 -19.74 13.80
CA MET A 11 -19.51 -18.93 12.63
C MET A 11 -19.57 -19.79 11.35
N TYR A 12 -18.69 -20.78 11.18
CA TYR A 12 -18.75 -21.69 10.04
C TYR A 12 -20.06 -22.48 10.00
N TYR A 13 -20.56 -22.94 11.16
CA TYR A 13 -21.87 -23.58 11.25
C TYR A 13 -22.99 -22.63 10.81
N VAL A 14 -23.03 -21.41 11.38
CA VAL A 14 -24.07 -20.40 11.11
C VAL A 14 -24.13 -20.01 9.63
N TYR A 15 -22.96 -19.95 8.97
CA TYR A 15 -22.87 -19.60 7.54
C TYR A 15 -22.72 -20.81 6.61
N GLY A 16 -22.93 -22.02 7.09
CA GLY A 16 -22.84 -23.22 6.27
C GLY A 16 -21.46 -23.41 5.61
N ARG A 17 -20.39 -22.99 6.24
CA ARG A 17 -19.03 -23.09 5.71
C ARG A 17 -18.37 -24.42 6.10
N PRO A 18 -17.64 -25.08 5.16
CA PRO A 18 -16.89 -26.28 5.47
C PRO A 18 -15.70 -25.96 6.37
N ILE A 19 -15.42 -26.83 7.35
CA ILE A 19 -14.28 -26.67 8.28
C ILE A 19 -12.99 -27.33 7.77
N GLU A 20 -13.09 -28.21 6.77
CA GLU A 20 -11.99 -29.00 6.23
C GLU A 20 -10.80 -28.16 5.73
N PRO A 21 -11.00 -27.06 5.01
CA PRO A 21 -9.88 -26.21 4.56
C PRO A 21 -9.07 -25.65 5.73
N THR A 22 -9.75 -25.26 6.82
CA THR A 22 -9.06 -24.74 8.02
C THR A 22 -8.34 -25.83 8.79
N LEU A 23 -8.92 -27.04 8.89
CA LEU A 23 -8.26 -28.19 9.49
C LEU A 23 -6.99 -28.57 8.71
N LYS A 24 -7.07 -28.56 7.37
CA LYS A 24 -5.91 -28.77 6.51
C LYS A 24 -4.83 -27.71 6.74
N PHE A 25 -5.22 -26.43 6.80
CA PHE A 25 -4.30 -25.35 7.09
C PHE A 25 -3.56 -25.54 8.43
N PHE A 26 -4.25 -25.97 9.50
CA PHE A 26 -3.61 -26.24 10.78
C PHE A 26 -2.57 -27.37 10.68
N LYS A 27 -2.92 -28.44 9.95
CA LYS A 27 -2.02 -29.56 9.72
C LYS A 27 -0.79 -29.13 8.90
N ASP A 28 -0.99 -28.37 7.83
CA ASP A 28 0.10 -27.95 6.94
C ASP A 28 1.05 -26.95 7.65
N LYS A 29 0.50 -26.03 8.44
CA LYS A 29 1.28 -24.98 9.11
C LYS A 29 2.00 -25.45 10.37
N TRP A 30 1.33 -26.23 11.19
CA TRP A 30 1.84 -26.59 12.53
C TRP A 30 2.05 -28.08 12.73
N GLY A 31 1.45 -28.95 11.93
CA GLY A 31 1.44 -30.41 12.18
C GLY A 31 2.82 -31.03 12.32
N LYS A 32 3.85 -30.50 11.64
CA LYS A 32 5.23 -31.01 11.77
C LYS A 32 6.02 -30.35 12.92
N LYS A 33 5.80 -29.08 13.20
CA LYS A 33 6.61 -28.30 14.16
C LYS A 33 5.98 -28.23 15.55
N LEU A 34 4.67 -28.19 15.63
CA LEU A 34 3.88 -27.99 16.85
C LEU A 34 2.59 -28.83 16.77
N PRO A 35 2.68 -30.17 16.76
CA PRO A 35 1.51 -31.06 16.55
C PRO A 35 0.41 -30.86 17.60
N ASP A 36 0.77 -30.68 18.86
CA ASP A 36 -0.20 -30.45 19.94
C ASP A 36 -1.00 -29.16 19.75
N LEU A 37 -0.36 -28.12 19.20
CA LEU A 37 -1.03 -26.85 18.88
C LEU A 37 -2.01 -27.03 17.70
N ALA A 38 -1.62 -27.81 16.68
CA ALA A 38 -2.50 -28.10 15.54
C ALA A 38 -3.73 -28.90 15.99
N GLU A 39 -3.54 -29.87 16.89
CA GLU A 39 -4.62 -30.67 17.43
C GLU A 39 -5.55 -29.86 18.35
N ALA A 40 -5.00 -29.08 19.26
CA ALA A 40 -5.78 -28.21 20.16
C ALA A 40 -6.65 -27.22 19.36
N ASN A 41 -6.09 -26.57 18.31
CA ASN A 41 -6.83 -25.66 17.48
C ASN A 41 -7.92 -26.37 16.65
N SER A 42 -7.62 -27.56 16.15
CA SER A 42 -8.59 -28.39 15.41
C SER A 42 -9.76 -28.84 16.31
N THR A 43 -9.46 -29.23 17.55
CA THR A 43 -10.48 -29.60 18.56
C THR A 43 -11.34 -28.36 18.91
N ALA A 44 -10.74 -27.20 19.13
CA ALA A 44 -11.47 -25.97 19.41
C ALA A 44 -12.40 -25.56 18.25
N LEU A 45 -11.92 -25.65 17.00
CA LEU A 45 -12.73 -25.37 15.81
C LEU A 45 -13.94 -26.30 15.70
N LYS A 46 -13.72 -27.62 15.84
CA LYS A 46 -14.78 -28.65 15.83
C LYS A 46 -15.78 -28.43 16.95
N ALA A 47 -15.30 -28.14 18.15
CA ALA A 47 -16.18 -27.88 19.31
C ALA A 47 -17.10 -26.68 19.07
N GLY A 48 -16.57 -25.62 18.46
CA GLY A 48 -17.38 -24.46 18.09
C GLY A 48 -18.41 -24.76 17.01
N PHE A 49 -18.05 -25.55 16.00
CA PHE A 49 -18.97 -25.98 14.94
C PHE A 49 -20.11 -26.85 15.51
N ASN A 50 -19.77 -27.84 16.33
CA ASN A 50 -20.74 -28.74 16.95
C ASN A 50 -21.65 -28.00 17.96
N LEU A 51 -21.13 -26.96 18.64
CA LEU A 51 -21.95 -26.12 19.51
C LEU A 51 -23.10 -25.45 18.73
N GLY A 52 -22.82 -25.01 17.49
CA GLY A 52 -23.84 -24.44 16.62
C GLY A 52 -24.97 -25.45 16.31
N ASP A 53 -24.63 -26.72 16.16
CA ASP A 53 -25.60 -27.80 15.89
C ASP A 53 -26.51 -28.09 17.10
N THR A 54 -25.96 -27.91 18.30
CA THR A 54 -26.70 -28.16 19.56
C THR A 54 -27.53 -26.99 20.05
N MET A 55 -27.25 -25.77 19.58
CA MET A 55 -27.96 -24.56 20.01
C MET A 55 -29.23 -24.34 19.22
N GLU A 56 -30.39 -24.33 19.89
CA GLU A 56 -31.69 -24.04 19.26
C GLU A 56 -31.75 -22.63 18.63
N THR A 57 -31.02 -21.68 19.19
CA THR A 57 -30.92 -20.30 18.66
C THR A 57 -30.17 -20.20 17.32
N ALA A 58 -29.38 -21.21 16.98
CA ALA A 58 -28.62 -21.27 15.73
C ALA A 58 -29.37 -22.00 14.58
N ARG A 59 -30.70 -22.21 14.71
CA ARG A 59 -31.51 -22.86 13.66
C ARG A 59 -31.54 -22.07 12.35
N ASN A 60 -31.44 -20.75 12.42
CA ASN A 60 -31.37 -19.92 11.21
C ASN A 60 -29.95 -19.91 10.68
N ARG A 61 -29.71 -20.65 9.61
CA ARG A 61 -28.44 -20.62 8.86
C ARG A 61 -28.49 -19.53 7.79
N TYR A 62 -27.40 -18.80 7.67
CA TYR A 62 -27.23 -17.82 6.60
C TYR A 62 -26.51 -18.47 5.42
N GLN A 63 -26.99 -18.20 4.22
CA GLN A 63 -26.33 -18.61 3.00
C GLN A 63 -25.82 -17.39 2.24
N VAL A 64 -24.52 -17.35 1.97
CA VAL A 64 -23.90 -16.33 1.13
C VAL A 64 -23.70 -16.93 -0.25
N SER A 65 -24.44 -16.44 -1.24
CA SER A 65 -24.30 -16.85 -2.63
C SER A 65 -22.92 -16.47 -3.19
N LYS A 66 -22.52 -17.16 -4.26
CA LYS A 66 -21.30 -16.76 -4.99
C LYS A 66 -21.48 -15.35 -5.56
N ALA A 67 -20.49 -14.50 -5.37
CA ALA A 67 -20.48 -13.18 -6.00
C ALA A 67 -20.41 -13.31 -7.53
N PRO A 68 -21.14 -12.47 -8.29
CA PRO A 68 -21.09 -12.43 -9.75
C PRO A 68 -19.78 -11.72 -10.20
N VAL A 69 -18.65 -12.40 -10.07
CA VAL A 69 -17.34 -11.88 -10.49
C VAL A 69 -16.98 -12.34 -11.90
N GLN A 70 -16.24 -11.52 -12.64
CA GLN A 70 -15.71 -11.89 -13.95
C GLN A 70 -14.80 -13.11 -13.84
N ALA A 71 -14.72 -13.92 -14.90
CA ALA A 71 -13.76 -15.02 -14.96
C ALA A 71 -12.30 -14.49 -14.86
N GLY A 72 -11.45 -15.19 -14.13
CA GLY A 72 -10.07 -14.80 -13.95
C GLY A 72 -9.41 -15.46 -12.75
N VAL A 73 -8.14 -15.11 -12.54
CA VAL A 73 -7.39 -15.52 -11.35
C VAL A 73 -7.51 -14.42 -10.30
N TYR A 74 -7.97 -14.81 -9.13
CA TYR A 74 -8.18 -13.89 -8.01
C TYR A 74 -7.32 -14.25 -6.82
N ARG A 75 -6.92 -13.25 -6.08
CA ARG A 75 -6.40 -13.41 -4.72
C ARG A 75 -7.10 -12.43 -3.78
N LYS A 76 -7.08 -12.75 -2.50
CA LYS A 76 -7.39 -11.79 -1.46
C LYS A 76 -6.24 -10.79 -1.38
N ILE A 77 -6.53 -9.49 -1.37
CA ILE A 77 -5.53 -8.43 -1.24
C ILE A 77 -6.00 -7.40 -0.21
N SER A 78 -5.08 -6.88 0.59
CA SER A 78 -5.31 -5.68 1.40
C SER A 78 -4.82 -4.43 0.67
N GLY A 79 -5.28 -3.23 1.08
CA GLY A 79 -4.84 -2.00 0.44
C GLY A 79 -3.34 -1.77 0.55
N ASN A 80 -2.73 -2.05 1.72
CA ASN A 80 -1.28 -1.96 1.87
C ASN A 80 -0.52 -2.95 0.97
N GLU A 81 -1.01 -4.20 0.81
CA GLU A 81 -0.41 -5.15 -0.14
C GLU A 81 -0.57 -4.68 -1.59
N ALA A 82 -1.72 -4.09 -1.93
CA ALA A 82 -1.99 -3.55 -3.25
C ALA A 82 -1.07 -2.37 -3.57
N LEU A 83 -0.86 -1.45 -2.63
CA LEU A 83 0.14 -0.37 -2.74
C LEU A 83 1.55 -0.93 -3.02
N VAL A 84 1.97 -1.93 -2.26
CA VAL A 84 3.29 -2.58 -2.45
C VAL A 84 3.44 -3.10 -3.87
N TYR A 85 2.47 -3.84 -4.40
CA TYR A 85 2.55 -4.38 -5.76
C TYR A 85 2.42 -3.30 -6.83
N GLY A 86 1.56 -2.30 -6.62
CA GLY A 86 1.40 -1.17 -7.55
C GLY A 86 2.66 -0.33 -7.68
N LEU A 87 3.36 -0.05 -6.57
CA LEU A 87 4.64 0.68 -6.57
C LEU A 87 5.74 -0.11 -7.30
N VAL A 88 5.84 -1.42 -7.07
CA VAL A 88 6.78 -2.28 -7.80
C VAL A 88 6.45 -2.34 -9.29
N ALA A 89 5.16 -2.44 -9.63
CA ALA A 89 4.70 -2.39 -11.02
C ALA A 89 5.05 -1.04 -11.67
N GLY A 90 4.78 0.08 -11.00
CA GLY A 90 5.13 1.43 -11.47
C GLY A 90 6.63 1.59 -11.76
N ALA A 91 7.48 1.09 -10.87
CA ALA A 91 8.92 1.08 -11.06
C ALA A 91 9.33 0.25 -12.29
N LYS A 92 8.75 -0.95 -12.47
CA LYS A 92 9.02 -1.79 -13.65
C LYS A 92 8.51 -1.16 -14.93
N GLN A 93 7.33 -0.58 -14.95
CA GLN A 93 6.76 0.09 -16.12
C GLN A 93 7.51 1.37 -16.53
N SER A 94 8.22 2.00 -15.58
CA SER A 94 9.07 3.17 -15.82
C SER A 94 10.55 2.84 -16.05
N CYS A 95 10.95 1.58 -15.98
CA CYS A 95 12.35 1.14 -16.01
C CYS A 95 13.22 1.85 -14.96
N ARG A 96 12.65 2.14 -13.77
CA ARG A 96 13.36 2.75 -12.65
C ARG A 96 13.60 1.72 -11.54
N GLU A 97 14.63 1.93 -10.76
CA GLU A 97 14.75 1.25 -9.48
C GLU A 97 13.77 1.90 -8.49
N LEU A 98 13.22 1.10 -7.59
CA LEU A 98 12.32 1.58 -6.55
C LEU A 98 13.08 1.76 -5.25
N LEU A 99 13.15 2.99 -4.75
CA LEU A 99 13.62 3.24 -3.40
C LEU A 99 12.45 3.67 -2.52
N TYR A 100 12.26 2.91 -1.46
CA TYR A 100 11.33 3.25 -0.38
C TYR A 100 12.11 3.69 0.86
N ALA A 101 11.88 4.91 1.30
CA ALA A 101 12.37 5.42 2.58
C ALA A 101 11.21 5.54 3.56
N GLY A 102 11.33 4.94 4.73
CA GLY A 102 10.25 4.93 5.70
C GLY A 102 10.72 4.75 7.14
N TYR A 103 9.78 4.83 8.03
CA TYR A 103 9.94 4.63 9.47
C TYR A 103 8.69 3.93 9.99
N PRO A 104 8.73 3.29 11.18
CA PRO A 104 7.56 2.60 11.73
C PRO A 104 6.44 3.58 12.09
N ILE A 105 5.31 3.47 11.41
CA ILE A 105 4.10 4.28 11.66
C ILE A 105 2.83 3.48 11.34
N THR A 106 1.92 3.39 12.29
CA THR A 106 0.61 2.78 12.07
C THR A 106 -0.30 3.77 11.32
N PRO A 107 -1.01 3.34 10.23
CA PRO A 107 -1.11 1.97 9.70
C PRO A 107 -0.23 1.70 8.46
N ALA A 108 0.80 2.52 8.19
CA ALA A 108 1.62 2.44 6.98
C ALA A 108 2.79 1.43 7.05
N SER A 109 3.17 0.93 8.24
CA SER A 109 4.29 0.00 8.42
C SER A 109 4.25 -1.26 7.53
N PRO A 110 3.08 -1.86 7.23
CA PRO A 110 3.02 -3.02 6.33
C PRO A 110 3.55 -2.75 4.91
N ILE A 111 3.58 -1.48 4.46
CA ILE A 111 4.18 -1.11 3.17
C ILE A 111 5.69 -1.32 3.21
N LEU A 112 6.36 -0.84 4.27
CA LEU A 112 7.80 -1.07 4.47
C LEU A 112 8.12 -2.57 4.55
N GLU A 113 7.36 -3.32 5.34
CA GLU A 113 7.52 -4.76 5.51
C GLU A 113 7.35 -5.50 4.17
N GLY A 114 6.30 -5.20 3.43
CA GLY A 114 6.01 -5.80 2.13
C GLY A 114 7.09 -5.50 1.09
N LEU A 115 7.53 -4.25 0.97
CA LEU A 115 8.58 -3.84 0.04
C LEU A 115 9.93 -4.46 0.42
N SER A 116 10.27 -4.55 1.70
CA SER A 116 11.53 -5.15 2.16
C SER A 116 11.67 -6.63 1.80
N ALA A 117 10.55 -7.34 1.63
CA ALA A 117 10.52 -8.73 1.17
C ALA A 117 10.75 -8.87 -0.35
N LEU A 118 10.68 -7.77 -1.10
CA LEU A 118 10.74 -7.77 -2.58
C LEU A 118 12.08 -7.32 -3.16
N LYS A 119 13.17 -7.40 -2.40
CA LYS A 119 14.54 -7.03 -2.83
C LYS A 119 14.95 -7.64 -4.17
N LYS A 120 14.55 -8.89 -4.44
CA LYS A 120 14.83 -9.58 -5.72
C LYS A 120 14.20 -8.92 -6.95
N PHE A 121 13.26 -8.00 -6.76
CA PHE A 121 12.63 -7.23 -7.83
C PHE A 121 13.26 -5.84 -8.03
N GLY A 122 14.42 -5.56 -7.43
CA GLY A 122 15.12 -4.29 -7.53
C GLY A 122 14.57 -3.24 -6.56
N VAL A 123 13.90 -3.68 -5.48
CA VAL A 123 13.39 -2.79 -4.44
C VAL A 123 14.49 -2.52 -3.41
N LYS A 124 14.81 -1.25 -3.20
CA LYS A 124 15.66 -0.76 -2.13
C LYS A 124 14.78 -0.21 -1.02
N THR A 125 15.00 -0.65 0.22
CA THR A 125 14.27 -0.14 1.39
C THR A 125 15.24 0.40 2.42
N LEU A 126 15.00 1.61 2.88
CA LEU A 126 15.76 2.27 3.93
C LEU A 126 14.81 2.61 5.09
N GLN A 127 15.20 2.23 6.30
CA GLN A 127 14.50 2.66 7.50
C GLN A 127 15.20 3.87 8.07
N ALA A 128 14.49 4.99 8.11
CA ALA A 128 14.94 6.23 8.74
C ALA A 128 14.56 6.26 10.22
N GLU A 129 15.11 7.21 10.95
CA GLU A 129 14.79 7.45 12.35
C GLU A 129 13.39 8.06 12.51
N ASP A 130 13.04 9.02 11.64
CA ASP A 130 11.80 9.78 11.72
C ASP A 130 11.24 10.17 10.34
N GLU A 131 10.14 10.91 10.38
CA GLU A 131 9.41 11.41 9.23
C GLU A 131 10.25 12.29 8.32
N ILE A 132 11.03 13.18 8.90
CA ILE A 132 11.81 14.20 8.20
C ILE A 132 12.97 13.52 7.48
N ALA A 133 13.71 12.66 8.18
CA ALA A 133 14.80 11.88 7.61
C ALA A 133 14.33 10.98 6.45
N ALA A 134 13.18 10.31 6.61
CA ALA A 134 12.60 9.48 5.55
C ALA A 134 12.31 10.30 4.28
N MET A 135 11.73 11.48 4.41
CA MET A 135 11.43 12.32 3.25
C MET A 135 12.70 12.88 2.60
N GLY A 136 13.71 13.28 3.39
CA GLY A 136 15.02 13.69 2.89
C GLY A 136 15.72 12.60 2.08
N MET A 137 15.69 11.34 2.57
CA MET A 137 16.22 10.18 1.84
C MET A 137 15.47 9.94 0.52
N ALA A 138 14.14 10.06 0.51
CA ALA A 138 13.34 9.91 -0.71
C ALA A 138 13.67 10.98 -1.76
N ILE A 139 13.85 12.24 -1.33
CA ILE A 139 14.26 13.34 -2.20
C ILE A 139 15.65 13.07 -2.80
N GLY A 140 16.61 12.63 -1.98
CA GLY A 140 17.94 12.28 -2.44
C GLY A 140 17.93 11.13 -3.47
N ALA A 141 17.11 10.11 -3.26
CA ALA A 141 16.95 9.00 -4.20
C ALA A 141 16.29 9.45 -5.51
N SER A 142 15.28 10.32 -5.44
CA SER A 142 14.67 10.91 -6.62
C SER A 142 15.67 11.74 -7.42
N PHE A 143 16.52 12.51 -6.74
CA PHE A 143 17.59 13.27 -7.37
C PHE A 143 18.60 12.36 -8.08
N ALA A 144 18.88 11.18 -7.51
CA ALA A 144 19.73 10.15 -8.12
C ALA A 144 19.05 9.35 -9.25
N GLY A 145 17.77 9.57 -9.53
CA GLY A 145 17.06 8.97 -10.66
C GLY A 145 16.15 7.79 -10.33
N ASP A 146 16.04 7.38 -9.06
CA ASP A 146 15.14 6.31 -8.64
C ASP A 146 13.67 6.79 -8.63
N LEU A 147 12.72 5.87 -8.79
CA LEU A 147 11.35 6.09 -8.34
C LEU A 147 11.37 6.05 -6.81
N SER A 148 11.22 7.20 -6.18
CA SER A 148 11.28 7.29 -4.73
C SER A 148 9.89 7.37 -4.10
N VAL A 149 9.73 6.67 -2.99
CA VAL A 149 8.46 6.54 -2.27
C VAL A 149 8.67 6.70 -0.78
N VAL A 150 7.76 7.38 -0.13
CA VAL A 150 7.66 7.45 1.32
C VAL A 150 6.21 7.21 1.75
N ALA A 151 5.99 6.44 2.81
CA ALA A 151 4.66 6.28 3.38
C ALA A 151 4.61 6.83 4.81
N THR A 152 3.45 7.37 5.17
CA THR A 152 3.22 8.03 6.45
C THR A 152 1.74 7.99 6.83
N SER A 153 1.35 8.78 7.80
CA SER A 153 0.00 9.10 8.24
C SER A 153 -0.10 10.59 8.55
N GLY A 154 -1.27 11.12 8.78
CA GLY A 154 -1.52 12.56 8.99
C GLY A 154 -0.49 13.33 9.82
N PRO A 155 -0.09 12.87 11.03
CA PRO A 155 0.94 13.58 11.79
C PRO A 155 2.28 13.67 11.05
N GLY A 156 2.67 12.65 10.31
CA GLY A 156 3.89 12.68 9.53
C GLY A 156 3.79 13.56 8.28
N MET A 157 2.58 13.74 7.71
CA MET A 157 2.36 14.74 6.65
C MET A 157 2.66 16.15 7.15
N CYS A 158 2.26 16.49 8.38
CA CYS A 158 2.61 17.78 8.99
C CYS A 158 4.13 17.99 9.08
N LEU A 159 4.85 16.99 9.57
CA LEU A 159 6.31 17.05 9.76
C LEU A 159 7.10 17.08 8.43
N LYS A 160 6.55 16.53 7.37
CA LYS A 160 7.17 16.51 6.02
C LYS A 160 6.89 17.76 5.18
N SER A 161 6.06 18.68 5.64
CA SER A 161 5.53 19.79 4.86
C SER A 161 6.63 20.63 4.18
N GLU A 162 7.74 20.91 4.88
CA GLU A 162 8.87 21.65 4.31
C GLU A 162 9.55 20.87 3.18
N PHE A 163 9.89 19.58 3.41
CA PHE A 163 10.51 18.75 2.39
C PHE A 163 9.59 18.47 1.18
N ILE A 164 8.27 18.44 1.36
CA ILE A 164 7.31 18.38 0.25
C ILE A 164 7.44 19.65 -0.60
N GLY A 165 7.55 20.81 0.03
CA GLY A 165 7.84 22.08 -0.65
C GLY A 165 9.19 22.05 -1.38
N LEU A 166 10.24 21.49 -0.78
CA LEU A 166 11.55 21.32 -1.42
C LEU A 166 11.45 20.43 -2.66
N ALA A 167 10.77 19.29 -2.57
CA ALA A 167 10.58 18.39 -3.72
C ALA A 167 9.81 19.08 -4.86
N SER A 168 8.83 19.93 -4.52
CA SER A 168 8.08 20.71 -5.49
C SER A 168 8.94 21.76 -6.19
N ILE A 169 9.66 22.59 -5.44
CA ILE A 169 10.48 23.67 -6.04
C ILE A 169 11.68 23.14 -6.83
N THR A 170 12.20 21.97 -6.45
CA THR A 170 13.28 21.29 -7.17
C THR A 170 12.78 20.36 -8.28
N GLU A 171 11.45 20.25 -8.45
CA GLU A 171 10.79 19.41 -9.45
C GLU A 171 11.29 17.94 -9.41
N LEU A 172 11.29 17.36 -8.22
CA LEU A 172 11.71 15.97 -8.00
C LEU A 172 10.49 15.06 -7.82
N PRO A 173 10.40 13.97 -8.62
CA PRO A 173 9.29 13.03 -8.52
C PRO A 173 9.39 12.17 -7.27
N VAL A 174 8.45 12.35 -6.34
CA VAL A 174 8.33 11.55 -5.12
C VAL A 174 6.88 11.14 -4.94
N VAL A 175 6.62 9.87 -4.70
CA VAL A 175 5.29 9.39 -4.31
C VAL A 175 5.19 9.37 -2.79
N ILE A 176 4.24 10.11 -2.24
CA ILE A 176 3.99 10.25 -0.81
C ILE A 176 2.67 9.58 -0.50
N VAL A 177 2.72 8.43 0.14
CA VAL A 177 1.53 7.69 0.55
C VAL A 177 1.13 8.14 1.95
N ASP A 178 -0.07 8.69 2.09
CA ASP A 178 -0.66 9.04 3.38
C ASP A 178 -1.77 8.04 3.71
N VAL A 179 -1.48 7.16 4.66
CA VAL A 179 -2.45 6.21 5.20
C VAL A 179 -3.11 6.87 6.41
N GLN A 180 -4.24 7.53 6.17
CA GLN A 180 -4.93 8.37 7.13
C GLN A 180 -5.39 7.59 8.36
N ARG A 181 -5.39 8.25 9.51
CA ARG A 181 -5.87 7.73 10.79
C ARG A 181 -6.48 8.85 11.64
N GLY A 182 -7.20 8.48 12.69
CA GLY A 182 -7.82 9.44 13.60
C GLY A 182 -6.84 10.44 14.20
N GLY A 183 -7.13 11.74 14.05
CA GLY A 183 -6.39 12.87 14.59
C GLY A 183 -7.07 13.45 15.85
N PRO A 184 -6.71 14.66 16.30
CA PRO A 184 -5.52 15.44 15.92
C PRO A 184 -4.21 14.97 16.59
N SER A 185 -3.06 15.56 16.18
CA SER A 185 -1.70 15.23 16.65
C SER A 185 -1.36 13.77 16.31
N THR A 186 -0.64 13.03 17.17
CA THR A 186 -0.41 11.59 17.00
C THR A 186 -1.71 10.79 16.98
N GLY A 187 -2.77 11.32 17.53
CA GLY A 187 -4.14 10.88 17.41
C GLY A 187 -4.40 9.46 17.88
N LEU A 188 -5.25 8.78 17.12
CA LEU A 188 -5.74 7.43 17.42
C LEU A 188 -5.23 6.46 16.33
N PRO A 189 -4.04 5.85 16.47
CA PRO A 189 -3.37 5.10 15.42
C PRO A 189 -4.17 3.95 14.81
N THR A 190 -5.16 3.43 15.53
CA THR A 190 -5.98 2.29 15.12
C THR A 190 -7.44 2.66 14.83
N LYS A 191 -7.74 3.95 14.70
CA LYS A 191 -9.08 4.46 14.37
C LYS A 191 -9.10 5.02 12.97
N THR A 192 -10.13 4.63 12.22
CA THR A 192 -10.36 5.07 10.84
C THR A 192 -10.82 6.53 10.84
N GLU A 193 -10.18 7.34 10.00
CA GLU A 193 -10.59 8.70 9.68
C GLU A 193 -10.04 9.08 8.31
N GLN A 194 -10.69 10.04 7.63
CA GLN A 194 -10.32 10.59 6.33
C GLN A 194 -10.34 12.13 6.42
N SER A 195 -9.41 12.71 7.18
CA SER A 195 -9.38 14.16 7.47
C SER A 195 -8.21 14.91 6.81
N ASP A 196 -7.31 14.20 6.11
CA ASP A 196 -6.05 14.78 5.63
C ASP A 196 -6.13 15.39 4.21
N LEU A 197 -7.30 15.38 3.55
CA LEU A 197 -7.45 15.89 2.19
C LEU A 197 -7.09 17.38 2.08
N LEU A 198 -7.64 18.23 2.94
CA LEU A 198 -7.37 19.66 2.90
C LEU A 198 -5.92 19.98 3.28
N GLN A 199 -5.35 19.23 4.21
CA GLN A 199 -3.93 19.28 4.54
C GLN A 199 -3.07 18.94 3.31
N SER A 200 -3.41 17.87 2.61
CA SER A 200 -2.70 17.42 1.41
C SER A 200 -2.81 18.42 0.25
N LEU A 201 -3.91 19.15 0.13
CA LEU A 201 -4.10 20.15 -0.91
C LEU A 201 -3.46 21.49 -0.58
N TYR A 202 -3.53 21.95 0.68
CA TYR A 202 -3.27 23.35 1.02
C TYR A 202 -2.24 23.61 2.12
N ALA A 203 -1.85 22.60 2.91
CA ALA A 203 -1.01 22.82 4.10
C ALA A 203 0.49 22.96 3.77
N ARG A 204 0.86 23.89 2.90
CA ARG A 204 2.24 24.29 2.60
C ARG A 204 2.33 25.80 2.48
N HIS A 205 3.52 26.35 2.70
CA HIS A 205 3.74 27.76 2.47
C HIS A 205 4.11 28.02 1.00
N GLY A 206 3.76 29.21 0.49
CA GLY A 206 3.99 29.60 -0.90
C GLY A 206 3.10 28.82 -1.90
N ASP A 207 3.34 29.04 -3.17
CA ASP A 207 2.66 28.35 -4.26
C ASP A 207 3.26 26.95 -4.46
N CYS A 208 2.55 25.94 -3.99
CA CYS A 208 2.99 24.55 -4.05
C CYS A 208 1.81 23.63 -4.40
N PRO A 209 1.24 23.75 -5.61
CA PRO A 209 0.17 22.87 -6.06
C PRO A 209 0.73 21.47 -6.33
N LEU A 210 0.06 20.45 -5.82
CA LEU A 210 0.43 19.06 -6.01
C LEU A 210 -0.77 18.22 -6.43
N PRO A 211 -0.55 17.21 -7.31
CA PRO A 211 -1.55 16.17 -7.55
C PRO A 211 -1.82 15.38 -6.27
N VAL A 212 -3.10 15.20 -5.95
CA VAL A 212 -3.56 14.37 -4.84
C VAL A 212 -4.50 13.32 -5.41
N LEU A 213 -4.16 12.07 -5.22
CA LEU A 213 -4.98 10.90 -5.57
C LEU A 213 -5.56 10.30 -4.30
N ALA A 214 -6.71 9.64 -4.39
CA ALA A 214 -7.30 8.94 -3.27
C ALA A 214 -7.82 7.57 -3.73
N ALA A 215 -7.33 6.51 -3.09
CA ALA A 215 -7.81 5.16 -3.35
C ALA A 215 -9.18 4.93 -2.69
N HIS A 216 -10.14 4.37 -3.43
CA HIS A 216 -11.50 4.14 -2.95
C HIS A 216 -11.72 2.73 -2.39
N SER A 217 -10.84 1.78 -2.69
CA SER A 217 -10.93 0.39 -2.21
C SER A 217 -9.53 -0.25 -2.07
N PRO A 218 -9.43 -1.41 -1.40
CA PRO A 218 -8.17 -2.13 -1.30
C PRO A 218 -7.51 -2.47 -2.63
N SER A 219 -8.26 -2.93 -3.63
CA SER A 219 -7.70 -3.26 -4.94
C SER A 219 -7.32 -2.04 -5.75
N ASP A 220 -8.08 -0.95 -5.64
CA ASP A 220 -7.80 0.33 -6.31
C ASP A 220 -6.46 0.96 -5.86
N CYS A 221 -5.99 0.61 -4.66
CA CYS A 221 -4.65 1.02 -4.21
C CYS A 221 -3.53 0.59 -5.18
N PHE A 222 -3.71 -0.53 -5.90
CA PHE A 222 -2.76 -0.99 -6.91
C PHE A 222 -2.70 -0.02 -8.10
N ASP A 223 -3.86 0.32 -8.64
CA ASP A 223 -3.98 1.20 -9.81
C ASP A 223 -3.56 2.63 -9.46
N CYS A 224 -3.99 3.13 -8.30
CA CYS A 224 -3.59 4.44 -7.78
C CYS A 224 -2.07 4.55 -7.56
N ALA A 225 -1.40 3.50 -7.12
CA ALA A 225 0.06 3.52 -6.93
C ALA A 225 0.82 3.60 -8.28
N ILE A 226 0.33 2.90 -9.31
CA ILE A 226 0.88 3.00 -10.68
C ILE A 226 0.64 4.41 -11.23
N GLU A 227 -0.57 4.95 -11.07
CA GLU A 227 -0.93 6.27 -11.56
C GLU A 227 -0.16 7.38 -10.85
N ALA A 228 0.01 7.29 -9.52
CA ALA A 228 0.86 8.22 -8.77
C ALA A 228 2.31 8.21 -9.27
N SER A 229 2.86 7.02 -9.54
CA SER A 229 4.20 6.86 -10.11
C SER A 229 4.29 7.46 -11.51
N ARG A 230 3.25 7.24 -12.34
CA ARG A 230 3.17 7.80 -13.70
C ARG A 230 3.15 9.33 -13.68
N ILE A 231 2.28 9.91 -12.86
CA ILE A 231 2.17 11.38 -12.74
C ILE A 231 3.48 11.96 -12.22
N ALA A 232 4.03 11.42 -11.14
CA ALA A 232 5.27 11.91 -10.56
C ALA A 232 6.40 11.96 -11.59
N LEU A 233 6.64 10.86 -12.29
CA LEU A 233 7.74 10.74 -13.24
C LEU A 233 7.49 11.48 -14.56
N THR A 234 6.24 11.59 -15.02
CA THR A 234 5.91 12.28 -16.27
C THR A 234 6.02 13.79 -16.12
N TYR A 235 5.53 14.31 -14.99
CA TYR A 235 5.45 15.76 -14.75
C TYR A 235 6.54 16.29 -13.82
N MET A 236 7.44 15.45 -13.35
CA MET A 236 8.55 15.82 -12.47
C MET A 236 8.05 16.59 -11.23
N THR A 237 7.13 15.99 -10.51
CA THR A 237 6.47 16.60 -9.36
C THR A 237 6.22 15.58 -8.25
N PRO A 238 6.24 15.96 -6.98
CA PRO A 238 5.73 15.07 -5.94
C PRO A 238 4.23 14.83 -6.11
N VAL A 239 3.77 13.63 -5.74
CA VAL A 239 2.36 13.23 -5.78
C VAL A 239 1.96 12.67 -4.43
N ILE A 240 0.84 13.11 -3.89
CA ILE A 240 0.27 12.58 -2.65
C ILE A 240 -0.79 11.54 -3.01
N LEU A 241 -0.67 10.35 -2.43
CA LEU A 241 -1.64 9.26 -2.56
C LEU A 241 -2.28 9.00 -1.19
N LEU A 242 -3.55 9.38 -1.07
CA LEU A 242 -4.35 9.17 0.12
C LEU A 242 -4.92 7.74 0.15
N SER A 243 -4.72 7.08 1.25
CA SER A 243 -5.44 5.89 1.69
C SER A 243 -5.92 6.15 3.12
N ASP A 244 -6.52 5.19 3.76
CA ASP A 244 -6.89 5.27 5.19
C ASP A 244 -6.78 3.88 5.83
N LEU A 245 -6.87 3.84 7.15
CA LEU A 245 -6.76 2.59 7.92
C LEU A 245 -7.75 1.51 7.47
N TYR A 246 -8.98 1.89 7.08
CA TYR A 246 -9.98 0.93 6.62
C TYR A 246 -9.60 0.32 5.27
N VAL A 247 -9.26 1.15 4.29
CA VAL A 247 -8.83 0.71 2.97
C VAL A 247 -7.52 -0.07 3.05
N ALA A 248 -6.53 0.43 3.82
CA ALA A 248 -5.20 -0.16 3.94
C ALA A 248 -5.21 -1.57 4.54
N ASN A 249 -6.03 -1.81 5.56
CA ASN A 249 -6.14 -3.10 6.26
C ASN A 249 -7.35 -3.92 5.83
N GLY A 250 -8.32 -3.31 5.17
CA GLY A 250 -9.43 -3.98 4.53
C GLY A 250 -8.95 -4.94 3.45
N ALA A 251 -9.73 -5.95 3.15
CA ALA A 251 -9.36 -6.93 2.13
C ALA A 251 -10.54 -7.30 1.26
N GLU A 252 -10.27 -7.43 -0.03
CA GLU A 252 -11.25 -7.82 -1.02
C GLU A 252 -10.68 -8.81 -2.05
N PRO A 253 -11.52 -9.49 -2.83
CA PRO A 253 -11.06 -10.28 -3.98
C PRO A 253 -10.51 -9.35 -5.05
N TRP A 254 -9.25 -9.53 -5.42
CA TRP A 254 -8.59 -8.79 -6.47
C TRP A 254 -8.29 -9.69 -7.66
N LYS A 255 -8.76 -9.31 -8.83
CA LYS A 255 -8.42 -9.97 -10.09
C LYS A 255 -7.00 -9.58 -10.47
N ILE A 256 -6.10 -10.56 -10.54
CA ILE A 256 -4.70 -10.30 -10.90
C ILE A 256 -4.66 -9.81 -12.35
N PRO A 257 -4.14 -8.60 -12.61
CA PRO A 257 -4.04 -8.08 -13.98
C PRO A 257 -2.95 -8.82 -14.77
N ASN A 258 -3.06 -8.82 -16.11
CA ASN A 258 -1.92 -9.22 -16.92
C ASN A 258 -0.90 -8.09 -16.96
N VAL A 259 0.37 -8.42 -16.89
CA VAL A 259 1.45 -7.42 -16.91
C VAL A 259 1.46 -6.61 -18.22
N SER A 260 1.06 -7.25 -19.34
CA SER A 260 0.92 -6.59 -20.65
C SER A 260 -0.15 -5.50 -20.71
N ASP A 261 -1.12 -5.55 -19.81
CA ASP A 261 -2.25 -4.61 -19.78
C ASP A 261 -1.93 -3.36 -18.92
N LEU A 262 -0.81 -3.40 -18.18
CA LEU A 262 -0.39 -2.28 -17.36
C LEU A 262 0.15 -1.12 -18.22
N PRO A 263 -0.14 0.13 -17.84
CA PRO A 263 0.31 1.30 -18.61
C PRO A 263 1.85 1.41 -18.59
N SER A 264 2.44 1.62 -19.76
CA SER A 264 3.86 1.97 -19.85
C SER A 264 4.10 3.40 -19.37
N ILE A 265 5.07 3.59 -18.50
CA ILE A 265 5.46 4.90 -17.98
C ILE A 265 6.73 5.33 -18.73
N LYS A 266 6.54 6.20 -19.72
CA LYS A 266 7.66 6.70 -20.51
C LYS A 266 8.38 7.81 -19.73
N THR A 267 9.64 7.58 -19.41
CA THR A 267 10.50 8.58 -18.76
C THR A 267 11.78 8.75 -19.57
N LYS A 268 12.32 9.95 -19.59
CA LYS A 268 13.60 10.24 -20.27
C LYS A 268 14.54 10.92 -19.29
N PHE A 269 15.78 10.46 -19.27
CA PHE A 269 16.88 11.22 -18.70
C PHE A 269 17.45 12.19 -19.72
N ALA A 270 18.10 13.24 -19.25
CA ALA A 270 18.89 14.12 -20.09
C ALA A 270 19.98 13.31 -20.79
N ASN A 271 20.21 13.62 -22.07
CA ASN A 271 21.28 13.03 -22.83
C ASN A 271 22.62 13.57 -22.31
N PRO A 272 23.56 12.73 -21.84
CA PRO A 272 24.85 13.21 -21.34
C PRO A 272 25.71 13.88 -22.40
N ASP A 273 25.44 13.60 -23.69
CA ASP A 273 26.17 14.19 -24.82
C ASP A 273 25.61 15.56 -25.26
N GLU A 274 24.52 16.03 -24.65
CA GLU A 274 23.89 17.31 -24.94
C GLU A 274 24.01 18.27 -23.75
N GLU A 275 24.08 19.59 -24.03
CA GLU A 275 24.04 20.59 -22.99
C GLU A 275 22.73 20.51 -22.19
N PHE A 276 22.82 20.31 -20.89
CA PHE A 276 21.65 20.28 -20.02
C PHE A 276 21.23 21.70 -19.62
N ILE A 277 20.05 22.09 -20.10
CA ILE A 277 19.45 23.39 -19.77
C ILE A 277 18.34 23.16 -18.72
N VAL A 278 18.58 23.59 -17.48
CA VAL A 278 17.70 23.32 -16.30
C VAL A 278 16.26 23.77 -16.52
N TYR A 279 16.05 24.91 -17.19
CA TYR A 279 14.72 25.49 -17.42
C TYR A 279 14.09 25.11 -18.76
N LYS A 280 14.73 24.25 -19.55
CA LYS A 280 14.13 23.74 -20.79
C LYS A 280 12.96 22.82 -20.45
N ARG A 281 11.80 23.12 -21.00
CA ARG A 281 10.55 22.38 -20.79
C ARG A 281 10.20 21.54 -22.00
N ASP A 282 9.63 20.37 -21.75
CA ASP A 282 8.94 19.61 -22.78
C ASP A 282 7.69 20.39 -23.22
N PRO A 283 7.46 20.53 -24.54
CA PRO A 283 6.37 21.38 -25.04
C PRO A 283 4.96 20.84 -24.74
N GLU A 284 4.83 19.54 -24.50
CA GLU A 284 3.54 18.89 -24.24
C GLU A 284 3.25 18.81 -22.74
N THR A 285 4.19 18.32 -21.96
CA THR A 285 4.01 18.07 -20.51
C THR A 285 4.39 19.27 -19.65
N LEU A 286 5.13 20.22 -20.21
CA LEU A 286 5.77 21.35 -19.52
C LEU A 286 6.74 20.91 -18.40
N ALA A 287 7.03 19.63 -18.30
CA ALA A 287 8.00 19.09 -17.37
C ALA A 287 9.43 19.30 -17.87
N ARG A 288 10.36 19.44 -16.95
CA ARG A 288 11.78 19.38 -17.29
C ARG A 288 12.24 17.94 -17.51
N THR A 289 13.31 17.76 -18.28
CA THR A 289 13.98 16.47 -18.37
C THR A 289 14.74 16.21 -17.06
N GLN A 290 14.69 14.97 -16.57
CA GLN A 290 15.46 14.58 -15.40
C GLN A 290 16.93 14.40 -15.76
N ALA A 291 17.83 15.06 -15.03
CA ALA A 291 19.26 14.79 -15.08
C ALA A 291 19.69 14.03 -13.83
N ILE A 292 20.62 13.12 -13.98
CA ILE A 292 21.28 12.44 -12.85
C ILE A 292 22.59 13.19 -12.59
N PRO A 293 22.92 13.48 -11.31
CA PRO A 293 24.16 14.14 -10.95
C PRO A 293 25.37 13.24 -11.23
N GLY A 294 26.46 13.80 -11.70
CA GLY A 294 27.74 13.13 -11.97
C GLY A 294 28.17 13.09 -13.42
#